data_cbacd9ee5569bfe38334cba1892afa9a
#
_entry.id   cbacd9ee5569bfe38334cba1892afa9a
#
_cell.length_a   1.000
_cell.length_b   1.000
_cell.length_c   1.000
_cell.angle_alpha   90.00
_cell.angle_beta   90.00
_cell.angle_gamma   90.00
#
_symmetry.space_group_name_H-M   'P 1'
#
loop_
_entity.id
_entity.type
_entity.pdbx_description
1 polymer ?
#
loop_
_entity_poly.entity_id
_entity_poly.type
_entity_poly.pdbx_seq_one_letter_code
_entity_poly.pdbx_strand_id
1 'polypeptide(L)'
;ADQKKHEVRVSVEAFSSLAVNTEDQAVMVEREVENGIAYLKTGTAEQAVLLRKGDDVRIDWGYFYLAAQVEKETVMEVGDRKQLVYSHILEAVSSSPKAGFLMVGYDDLYAIQYFKDNRMAYWKHNGKKNIRQAFEESAKEYRSVMERCRHFDTRLMEDAEKAGGKEYAELCAIAYRQAVAAH
;
A
#
# COMPACT_ATOMS: atom_id res chain seq x y z
N ALA A 1 29.74 -3.11 -10.99
CA ALA A 1 29.21 -1.75 -11.15
C ALA A 1 30.21 -0.92 -11.96
N ASP A 2 29.72 -0.16 -12.92
CA ASP A 2 30.55 0.62 -13.87
C ASP A 2 30.94 2.01 -13.34
N GLN A 3 30.62 2.33 -12.10
CA GLN A 3 30.86 3.59 -11.38
C GLN A 3 30.26 4.84 -12.09
N LYS A 4 29.38 4.66 -13.07
CA LYS A 4 28.70 5.75 -13.74
C LYS A 4 27.43 6.14 -13.00
N LYS A 5 26.91 7.34 -13.31
CA LYS A 5 25.59 7.77 -12.88
C LYS A 5 24.55 7.31 -13.88
N HIS A 6 23.46 6.74 -13.39
CA HIS A 6 22.38 6.23 -14.20
C HIS A 6 21.08 6.92 -13.84
N GLU A 7 20.20 7.07 -14.81
CA GLU A 7 18.79 7.36 -14.60
C GLU A 7 18.05 6.03 -14.50
N VAL A 8 17.27 5.85 -13.45
CA VAL A 8 16.50 4.63 -13.24
C VAL A 8 15.03 5.00 -13.10
N ARG A 9 14.20 4.49 -14.00
CA ARG A 9 12.75 4.61 -13.90
C ARG A 9 12.18 3.41 -13.17
N VAL A 10 11.40 3.69 -12.15
CA VAL A 10 10.59 2.70 -11.43
C VAL A 10 9.13 2.95 -11.79
N SER A 11 8.42 1.91 -12.23
CA SER A 11 6.99 2.00 -12.57
C SER A 11 6.21 0.91 -11.84
N VAL A 12 4.99 1.28 -11.41
CA VAL A 12 4.02 0.36 -10.81
C VAL A 12 2.69 0.56 -11.53
N GLU A 13 2.10 -0.54 -11.98
CA GLU A 13 0.76 -0.55 -12.55
C GLU A 13 -0.16 -1.40 -11.67
N ALA A 14 -1.35 -0.90 -11.38
CA ALA A 14 -2.38 -1.61 -10.64
C ALA A 14 -3.68 -1.62 -11.44
N PHE A 15 -4.22 -2.80 -11.67
CA PHE A 15 -5.44 -2.98 -12.44
C PHE A 15 -6.68 -2.93 -11.54
N SER A 16 -7.79 -2.44 -12.08
CA SER A 16 -9.09 -2.39 -11.38
C SER A 16 -9.60 -3.77 -10.93
N SER A 17 -9.08 -4.86 -11.52
CA SER A 17 -9.35 -6.23 -11.09
C SER A 17 -9.00 -6.52 -9.61
N LEU A 18 -8.16 -5.68 -9.00
CA LEU A 18 -7.86 -5.74 -7.55
C LEU A 18 -9.04 -5.30 -6.67
N ALA A 19 -10.04 -4.62 -7.23
CA ALA A 19 -11.14 -4.02 -6.49
C ALA A 19 -12.53 -4.45 -7.04
N VAL A 20 -12.60 -5.59 -7.73
CA VAL A 20 -13.82 -6.18 -8.28
C VAL A 20 -13.92 -7.66 -7.89
N ASN A 21 -15.12 -8.19 -7.86
CA ASN A 21 -15.35 -9.62 -7.68
C ASN A 21 -15.25 -10.38 -9.01
N THR A 22 -15.78 -9.81 -10.10
CA THR A 22 -15.75 -10.38 -11.45
C THR A 22 -15.30 -9.33 -12.46
N GLU A 23 -14.68 -9.76 -13.56
CA GLU A 23 -14.05 -8.86 -14.55
C GLU A 23 -15.08 -8.03 -15.36
N ASP A 24 -16.33 -8.46 -15.39
CA ASP A 24 -17.43 -7.78 -16.08
C ASP A 24 -18.05 -6.63 -15.27
N GLN A 25 -17.69 -6.47 -14.01
CA GLN A 25 -18.19 -5.37 -13.20
C GLN A 25 -17.72 -4.01 -13.74
N ALA A 26 -18.64 -3.07 -13.80
CA ALA A 26 -18.30 -1.68 -14.14
C ALA A 26 -17.39 -1.08 -13.07
N VAL A 27 -16.30 -0.46 -13.49
CA VAL A 27 -15.31 0.17 -12.62
C VAL A 27 -15.27 1.68 -12.82
N MET A 28 -14.98 2.39 -11.73
CA MET A 28 -14.62 3.79 -11.73
C MET A 28 -13.11 3.94 -11.49
N VAL A 29 -12.51 4.96 -12.08
CA VAL A 29 -11.11 5.33 -11.86
C VAL A 29 -11.03 6.85 -11.76
N GLU A 30 -10.36 7.33 -10.74
CA GLU A 30 -10.22 8.77 -10.49
C GLU A 30 -8.77 9.12 -10.19
N ARG A 31 -8.40 10.35 -10.57
CA ARG A 31 -7.14 10.98 -10.18
C ARG A 31 -7.44 12.29 -9.49
N GLU A 32 -6.83 12.48 -8.33
CA GLU A 32 -6.93 13.71 -7.55
C GLU A 32 -5.55 14.13 -7.03
N VAL A 33 -5.41 15.41 -6.69
CA VAL A 33 -4.23 15.94 -6.00
C VAL A 33 -4.72 16.80 -4.85
N GLU A 34 -4.25 16.50 -3.66
CA GLU A 34 -4.60 17.24 -2.45
C GLU A 34 -3.38 17.29 -1.51
N ASN A 35 -3.10 18.45 -0.92
CA ASN A 35 -2.02 18.65 0.05
C ASN A 35 -0.63 18.15 -0.41
N GLY A 36 -0.34 18.25 -1.72
CA GLY A 36 0.93 17.79 -2.29
C GLY A 36 1.06 16.29 -2.47
N ILE A 37 -0.04 15.55 -2.33
CA ILE A 37 -0.12 14.11 -2.62
C ILE A 37 -1.05 13.90 -3.82
N ALA A 38 -0.60 13.12 -4.79
CA ALA A 38 -1.43 12.62 -5.88
C ALA A 38 -2.03 11.27 -5.50
N TYR A 39 -3.30 11.10 -5.77
CA TYR A 39 -4.08 9.90 -5.50
C TYR A 39 -4.63 9.36 -6.81
N LEU A 40 -4.45 8.08 -7.04
CA LEU A 40 -5.17 7.30 -8.03
C LEU A 40 -6.08 6.32 -7.29
N LYS A 41 -7.34 6.26 -7.67
CA LYS A 41 -8.37 5.46 -7.00
C LYS A 41 -9.11 4.62 -8.01
N THR A 42 -9.39 3.38 -7.67
CA THR A 42 -10.28 2.50 -8.46
C THR A 42 -11.17 1.66 -7.57
N GLY A 43 -12.32 1.29 -8.06
CA GLY A 43 -13.29 0.42 -7.42
C GLY A 43 -14.45 0.13 -8.34
N THR A 44 -15.40 -0.70 -7.89
CA THR A 44 -16.65 -0.91 -8.62
C THR A 44 -17.48 0.38 -8.69
N ALA A 45 -18.15 0.59 -9.80
CA ALA A 45 -19.09 1.72 -9.95
C ALA A 45 -20.29 1.59 -9.00
N GLU A 46 -20.74 0.34 -8.79
CA GLU A 46 -21.79 0.01 -7.82
C GLU A 46 -21.13 -0.64 -6.59
N GLN A 47 -21.25 0.03 -5.45
CA GLN A 47 -20.65 -0.41 -4.19
C GLN A 47 -21.59 -1.37 -3.45
N ALA A 48 -21.42 -2.67 -3.67
CA ALA A 48 -22.23 -3.74 -3.07
C ALA A 48 -21.75 -4.09 -1.64
N VAL A 49 -21.74 -3.11 -0.74
CA VAL A 49 -21.15 -3.22 0.60
C VAL A 49 -21.70 -4.41 1.37
N LEU A 50 -20.84 -5.38 1.68
CA LEU A 50 -21.13 -6.58 2.49
C LEU A 50 -22.35 -7.40 1.99
N LEU A 51 -22.71 -7.31 0.71
CA LEU A 51 -23.89 -7.99 0.17
C LEU A 51 -23.61 -9.44 -0.25
N ARG A 52 -22.41 -9.76 -0.67
CA ARG A 52 -22.05 -11.10 -1.13
C ARG A 52 -21.77 -12.03 0.04
N LYS A 53 -22.11 -13.31 -0.16
CA LYS A 53 -21.91 -14.40 0.81
C LYS A 53 -21.36 -15.61 0.09
N GLY A 54 -20.53 -16.40 0.76
CA GLY A 54 -19.96 -17.62 0.23
C GLY A 54 -18.48 -17.76 0.58
N ASP A 55 -17.85 -18.83 0.13
CA ASP A 55 -16.47 -19.17 0.48
C ASP A 55 -15.44 -18.60 -0.49
N ASP A 56 -15.85 -18.23 -1.72
CA ASP A 56 -14.98 -17.66 -2.75
C ASP A 56 -15.51 -16.27 -3.18
N VAL A 57 -15.58 -15.36 -2.22
CA VAL A 57 -16.05 -14.00 -2.44
C VAL A 57 -14.87 -13.05 -2.41
N ARG A 58 -14.64 -12.36 -3.55
CA ARG A 58 -13.74 -11.23 -3.60
C ARG A 58 -14.48 -9.96 -3.19
N ILE A 59 -13.77 -9.03 -2.59
CA ILE A 59 -14.33 -7.73 -2.22
C ILE A 59 -14.66 -6.96 -3.49
N ASP A 60 -15.92 -6.52 -3.63
CA ASP A 60 -16.42 -5.66 -4.69
C ASP A 60 -17.06 -4.37 -4.17
N TRP A 61 -16.65 -3.97 -3.00
CA TRP A 61 -16.94 -2.67 -2.40
C TRP A 61 -15.66 -2.06 -1.85
N GLY A 62 -15.68 -0.75 -1.64
CA GLY A 62 -14.47 0.00 -1.29
C GLY A 62 -13.63 0.37 -2.49
N TYR A 63 -12.46 0.92 -2.21
CA TYR A 63 -11.60 1.50 -3.22
C TYR A 63 -10.13 1.15 -2.98
N PHE A 64 -9.46 0.76 -4.03
CA PHE A 64 -8.01 0.60 -4.06
C PHE A 64 -7.35 1.93 -4.44
N TYR A 65 -6.26 2.27 -3.78
CA TYR A 65 -5.50 3.50 -3.98
C TYR A 65 -4.03 3.25 -4.23
N LEU A 66 -3.47 4.03 -5.16
CA LEU A 66 -2.06 4.38 -5.19
C LEU A 66 -1.93 5.85 -4.81
N ALA A 67 -0.97 6.18 -3.94
CA ALA A 67 -0.72 7.56 -3.54
C ALA A 67 0.78 7.86 -3.47
N ALA A 68 1.19 9.02 -3.95
CA ALA A 68 2.58 9.46 -3.93
C ALA A 68 2.68 10.97 -3.73
N GLN A 69 3.78 11.43 -3.13
CA GLN A 69 4.10 12.85 -3.09
C GLN A 69 4.30 13.38 -4.52
N VAL A 70 3.77 14.57 -4.78
CA VAL A 70 3.94 15.22 -6.08
C VAL A 70 5.35 15.78 -6.14
N GLU A 71 6.17 15.18 -6.97
CA GLU A 71 7.54 15.58 -7.27
C GLU A 71 7.69 15.76 -8.79
N LYS A 72 8.71 16.51 -9.22
CA LYS A 72 8.96 16.77 -10.64
C LYS A 72 9.14 15.48 -11.46
N GLU A 73 9.79 14.51 -10.86
CA GLU A 73 10.14 13.21 -11.46
C GLU A 73 9.03 12.15 -11.30
N THR A 74 7.89 12.51 -10.66
CA THR A 74 6.78 11.58 -10.39
C THR A 74 5.63 11.81 -11.37
N VAL A 75 5.20 10.73 -12.03
CA VAL A 75 3.99 10.68 -12.84
C VAL A 75 2.97 9.77 -12.19
N MET A 76 1.75 10.29 -12.03
CA MET A 76 0.58 9.54 -11.52
C MET A 76 -0.55 9.75 -12.53
N GLU A 77 -0.95 8.70 -13.23
CA GLU A 77 -1.95 8.80 -14.29
C GLU A 77 -2.84 7.56 -14.39
N VAL A 78 -3.95 7.71 -15.09
CA VAL A 78 -4.84 6.60 -15.47
C VAL A 78 -4.48 6.18 -16.87
N GLY A 79 -4.09 4.94 -17.05
CA GLY A 79 -3.75 4.40 -18.36
C GLY A 79 -4.98 4.02 -19.21
N ASP A 80 -4.75 3.70 -20.48
CA ASP A 80 -5.81 3.45 -21.48
C ASP A 80 -6.74 2.28 -21.12
N ARG A 81 -6.26 1.31 -20.35
CA ARG A 81 -7.04 0.17 -19.86
C ARG A 81 -7.62 0.39 -18.45
N LYS A 82 -7.74 1.65 -18.03
CA LYS A 82 -8.18 2.06 -16.69
C LYS A 82 -7.29 1.51 -15.55
N GLN A 83 -6.01 1.19 -15.84
CA GLN A 83 -5.04 0.88 -14.80
C GLN A 83 -4.53 2.16 -14.14
N LEU A 84 -4.22 2.05 -12.85
CA LEU A 84 -3.51 3.09 -12.10
C LEU A 84 -2.02 2.97 -12.40
N VAL A 85 -1.39 4.03 -12.86
CA VAL A 85 0.02 4.06 -13.25
C VAL A 85 0.79 5.04 -12.38
N TYR A 86 1.80 4.55 -11.70
CA TYR A 86 2.83 5.34 -11.05
C TYR A 86 4.14 5.14 -11.77
N SER A 87 4.88 6.22 -12.01
CA SER A 87 6.29 6.12 -12.37
C SER A 87 7.10 7.24 -11.72
N HIS A 88 8.33 6.92 -11.34
CA HIS A 88 9.26 7.87 -10.75
C HIS A 88 10.66 7.66 -11.33
N ILE A 89 11.34 8.77 -11.61
CA ILE A 89 12.70 8.74 -12.14
C ILE A 89 13.67 9.06 -11.00
N LEU A 90 14.53 8.10 -10.70
CA LEU A 90 15.66 8.25 -9.79
C LEU A 90 16.87 8.70 -10.60
N GLU A 91 17.23 9.98 -10.48
CA GLU A 91 18.37 10.55 -11.18
C GLU A 91 19.70 10.25 -10.46
N ALA A 92 20.75 10.15 -11.26
CA ALA A 92 22.14 10.03 -10.78
C ALA A 92 22.38 8.87 -9.80
N VAL A 93 21.67 7.75 -10.00
CA VAL A 93 21.90 6.51 -9.25
C VAL A 93 23.32 5.99 -9.54
N SER A 94 24.09 5.75 -8.49
CA SER A 94 25.51 5.30 -8.58
C SER A 94 25.84 4.38 -7.40
N SER A 95 27.03 4.49 -6.85
CA SER A 95 27.42 3.81 -5.60
C SER A 95 26.64 4.34 -4.37
N SER A 96 26.12 5.56 -4.43
CA SER A 96 25.23 6.10 -3.40
C SER A 96 23.80 5.71 -3.72
N PRO A 97 23.08 5.01 -2.81
CA PRO A 97 21.70 4.60 -3.03
C PRO A 97 20.77 5.80 -3.12
N LYS A 98 19.76 5.68 -3.99
CA LYS A 98 18.61 6.58 -4.07
C LYS A 98 17.38 5.82 -3.62
N ALA A 99 16.47 6.48 -2.95
CA ALA A 99 15.24 5.88 -2.45
C ALA A 99 14.05 6.79 -2.70
N GLY A 100 12.92 6.18 -2.98
CA GLY A 100 11.60 6.78 -3.03
C GLY A 100 10.60 5.81 -2.42
N PHE A 101 9.36 6.23 -2.23
CA PHE A 101 8.29 5.36 -1.78
C PHE A 101 6.97 5.67 -2.48
N LEU A 102 6.18 4.64 -2.65
CA LEU A 102 4.81 4.67 -3.11
C LEU A 102 3.94 4.12 -1.98
N MET A 103 2.80 4.75 -1.74
CA MET A 103 1.82 4.29 -0.78
C MET A 103 0.71 3.52 -1.50
N VAL A 104 0.32 2.42 -0.92
CA VAL A 104 -0.78 1.57 -1.38
C VAL A 104 -1.79 1.45 -0.25
N GLY A 105 -3.07 1.58 -0.56
CA GLY A 105 -4.12 1.45 0.44
C GLY A 105 -5.42 0.93 -0.13
N TYR A 106 -6.24 0.38 0.75
CA TYR A 106 -7.60 -0.04 0.45
C TYR A 106 -8.54 0.54 1.51
N ASP A 107 -9.58 1.23 1.05
CA ASP A 107 -10.66 1.69 1.91
C ASP A 107 -11.91 0.84 1.65
N ASP A 108 -12.17 -0.10 2.52
CA ASP A 108 -13.28 -1.04 2.43
C ASP A 108 -14.64 -0.45 2.85
N LEU A 109 -14.73 0.85 3.12
CA LEU A 109 -15.90 1.56 3.66
C LEU A 109 -16.37 0.96 4.98
N TYR A 110 -16.79 -0.29 4.97
CA TYR A 110 -17.12 -1.13 6.13
C TYR A 110 -16.38 -2.46 6.03
N ALA A 111 -15.65 -2.81 7.07
CA ALA A 111 -14.80 -4.01 7.08
C ALA A 111 -15.59 -5.28 7.36
N ILE A 112 -16.53 -5.23 8.29
CA ILE A 112 -17.33 -6.39 8.71
C ILE A 112 -18.76 -5.98 9.07
N GLN A 113 -19.66 -6.98 9.06
CA GLN A 113 -20.97 -6.86 9.69
C GLN A 113 -21.02 -7.71 10.95
N TYR A 114 -21.35 -7.08 12.08
CA TYR A 114 -21.48 -7.75 13.36
C TYR A 114 -22.85 -7.49 13.96
N PHE A 115 -23.65 -8.55 14.17
CA PHE A 115 -25.04 -8.47 14.59
C PHE A 115 -25.89 -7.45 13.82
N LYS A 116 -25.79 -7.46 12.50
CA LYS A 116 -26.44 -6.54 11.53
C LYS A 116 -25.92 -5.09 11.53
N ASP A 117 -24.97 -4.75 12.39
CA ASP A 117 -24.29 -3.46 12.38
C ASP A 117 -23.05 -3.50 11.51
N ASN A 118 -22.97 -2.65 10.50
CA ASN A 118 -21.77 -2.50 9.68
C ASN A 118 -20.69 -1.76 10.49
N ARG A 119 -19.51 -2.37 10.59
CA ARG A 119 -18.37 -1.84 11.34
C ARG A 119 -17.27 -1.36 10.39
N MET A 120 -16.79 -0.16 10.64
CA MET A 120 -15.63 0.39 9.93
C MET A 120 -14.34 -0.27 10.42
N ALA A 121 -13.30 -0.27 9.57
CA ALA A 121 -11.96 -0.67 9.97
C ALA A 121 -11.45 0.20 11.14
N TYR A 122 -10.65 -0.41 12.02
CA TYR A 122 -10.14 0.24 13.23
C TYR A 122 -9.39 1.56 12.95
N TRP A 123 -8.60 1.61 11.87
CA TRP A 123 -7.82 2.78 11.50
C TRP A 123 -8.66 4.03 11.18
N LYS A 124 -9.95 3.86 10.87
CA LYS A 124 -10.89 4.96 10.62
C LYS A 124 -11.38 5.67 11.89
N HIS A 125 -11.06 5.13 13.08
CA HIS A 125 -11.49 5.70 14.36
C HIS A 125 -12.98 6.07 14.39
N ASN A 126 -13.87 5.15 13.96
CA ASN A 126 -15.32 5.38 13.83
C ASN A 126 -15.66 6.55 12.88
N GLY A 127 -14.98 6.66 11.75
CA GLY A 127 -15.22 7.67 10.73
C GLY A 127 -14.56 9.02 10.98
N LYS A 128 -13.76 9.16 12.05
CA LYS A 128 -13.01 10.39 12.33
C LYS A 128 -11.78 10.56 11.43
N LYS A 129 -11.33 9.48 10.79
CA LYS A 129 -10.17 9.46 9.89
C LYS A 129 -10.57 8.86 8.55
N ASN A 130 -10.22 9.52 7.47
CA ASN A 130 -10.40 9.03 6.11
C ASN A 130 -9.07 8.56 5.51
N ILE A 131 -9.13 7.91 4.34
CA ILE A 131 -7.95 7.34 3.68
C ILE A 131 -6.92 8.41 3.29
N ARG A 132 -7.33 9.63 2.92
CA ARG A 132 -6.42 10.72 2.57
C ARG A 132 -5.61 11.16 3.78
N GLN A 133 -6.27 11.36 4.91
CA GLN A 133 -5.60 11.65 6.18
C GLN A 133 -4.63 10.53 6.59
N ALA A 134 -4.99 9.27 6.34
CA ALA A 134 -4.09 8.15 6.59
C ALA A 134 -2.84 8.21 5.69
N PHE A 135 -2.98 8.54 4.42
CA PHE A 135 -1.84 8.71 3.52
C PHE A 135 -0.98 9.93 3.87
N GLU A 136 -1.60 11.06 4.23
CA GLU A 136 -0.88 12.25 4.67
C GLU A 136 -0.03 12.00 5.92
N GLU A 137 -0.60 11.32 6.91
CA GLU A 137 0.12 10.92 8.11
C GLU A 137 1.24 9.92 7.77
N SER A 138 0.97 8.91 6.94
CA SER A 138 1.96 7.94 6.51
C SER A 138 3.14 8.59 5.79
N ALA A 139 2.88 9.56 4.91
CA ALA A 139 3.93 10.30 4.23
C ALA A 139 4.80 11.12 5.19
N LYS A 140 4.18 11.78 6.17
CA LYS A 140 4.88 12.54 7.21
C LYS A 140 5.72 11.65 8.13
N GLU A 141 5.18 10.49 8.49
CA GLU A 141 5.80 9.56 9.43
C GLU A 141 6.76 8.57 8.79
N TYR A 142 6.86 8.52 7.46
CA TYR A 142 7.62 7.50 6.75
C TYR A 142 9.02 7.27 7.32
N ARG A 143 9.79 8.34 7.57
CA ARG A 143 11.16 8.23 8.10
C ARG A 143 11.18 7.61 9.50
N SER A 144 10.32 8.09 10.39
CA SER A 144 10.26 7.59 11.77
C SER A 144 9.77 6.15 11.84
N VAL A 145 8.83 5.77 10.95
CA VAL A 145 8.37 4.38 10.82
C VAL A 145 9.53 3.49 10.36
N MET A 146 10.29 3.90 9.34
CA MET A 146 11.44 3.15 8.85
C MET A 146 12.54 2.99 9.91
N GLU A 147 12.79 4.00 10.73
CA GLU A 147 13.72 3.92 11.85
C GLU A 147 13.25 2.93 12.92
N ARG A 148 11.97 2.98 13.29
CA ARG A 148 11.37 2.03 14.24
C ARG A 148 11.43 0.60 13.72
N CYS A 149 11.14 0.38 12.43
CA CYS A 149 11.24 -0.94 11.81
C CYS A 149 12.68 -1.47 11.86
N ARG A 150 13.67 -0.66 11.46
CA ARG A 150 15.09 -1.07 11.53
C ARG A 150 15.54 -1.41 12.94
N HIS A 151 15.14 -0.59 13.92
CA HIS A 151 15.46 -0.85 15.31
C HIS A 151 14.84 -2.17 15.80
N PHE A 152 13.57 -2.40 15.45
CA PHE A 152 12.88 -3.65 15.76
C PHE A 152 13.57 -4.85 15.11
N ASP A 153 13.85 -4.78 13.80
CA ASP A 153 14.51 -5.85 13.05
C ASP A 153 15.89 -6.18 13.65
N THR A 154 16.68 -5.16 13.99
CA THR A 154 18.00 -5.36 14.63
C THR A 154 17.85 -6.09 15.95
N ARG A 155 16.96 -5.67 16.83
CA ARG A 155 16.74 -6.32 18.12
C ARG A 155 16.25 -7.77 17.97
N LEU A 156 15.29 -8.01 17.06
CA LEU A 156 14.80 -9.35 16.79
C LEU A 156 15.93 -10.29 16.37
N MET A 157 16.77 -9.84 15.45
CA MET A 157 17.89 -10.62 14.95
C MET A 157 18.93 -10.89 16.05
N GLU A 158 19.33 -9.87 16.82
CA GLU A 158 20.29 -10.00 17.92
C GLU A 158 19.81 -10.96 19.03
N ASP A 159 18.55 -10.85 19.43
CA ASP A 159 17.97 -11.69 20.48
C ASP A 159 17.83 -13.15 20.01
N ALA A 160 17.41 -13.36 18.75
CA ALA A 160 17.29 -14.68 18.17
C ALA A 160 18.67 -15.34 17.94
N GLU A 161 19.68 -14.58 17.52
CA GLU A 161 21.04 -15.09 17.34
C GLU A 161 21.68 -15.52 18.67
N LYS A 162 21.46 -14.74 19.74
CA LYS A 162 21.87 -15.13 21.10
C LYS A 162 21.19 -16.41 21.59
N ALA A 163 19.92 -16.61 21.22
CA ALA A 163 19.13 -17.75 21.66
C ALA A 163 19.47 -19.06 20.90
N GLY A 164 19.74 -19.00 19.59
CA GLY A 164 19.88 -20.20 18.78
C GLY A 164 20.84 -20.09 17.59
N GLY A 165 21.62 -19.00 17.51
CA GLY A 165 22.57 -18.78 16.43
C GLY A 165 21.93 -18.20 15.16
N LYS A 166 22.78 -18.01 14.14
CA LYS A 166 22.42 -17.28 12.92
C LYS A 166 21.25 -17.91 12.15
N GLU A 167 21.28 -19.23 11.96
CA GLU A 167 20.19 -19.93 11.23
C GLU A 167 18.85 -19.82 11.95
N TYR A 168 18.86 -19.89 13.28
CA TYR A 168 17.66 -19.66 14.08
C TYR A 168 17.15 -18.23 13.95
N ALA A 169 18.02 -17.24 13.91
CA ALA A 169 17.64 -15.84 13.70
C ALA A 169 16.98 -15.62 12.33
N GLU A 170 17.53 -16.22 11.26
CA GLU A 170 16.94 -16.17 9.92
C GLU A 170 15.55 -16.82 9.89
N LEU A 171 15.37 -17.97 10.57
CA LEU A 171 14.07 -18.62 10.72
C LEU A 171 13.07 -17.73 11.48
N CYS A 172 13.48 -17.11 12.58
CA CYS A 172 12.65 -16.19 13.36
C CYS A 172 12.20 -14.99 12.55
N ALA A 173 13.08 -14.41 11.71
CA ALA A 173 12.72 -13.28 10.85
C ALA A 173 11.63 -13.66 9.82
N ILE A 174 11.72 -14.85 9.22
CA ILE A 174 10.71 -15.36 8.27
C ILE A 174 9.40 -15.62 9.01
N ALA A 175 9.44 -16.32 10.13
CA ALA A 175 8.25 -16.67 10.91
C ALA A 175 7.51 -15.42 11.42
N TYR A 176 8.24 -14.40 11.87
CA TYR A 176 7.68 -13.13 12.30
C TYR A 176 6.95 -12.41 11.15
N ARG A 177 7.58 -12.32 9.97
CA ARG A 177 6.95 -11.71 8.78
C ARG A 177 5.67 -12.42 8.40
N GLN A 178 5.67 -13.76 8.41
CA GLN A 178 4.47 -14.54 8.10
C GLN A 178 3.36 -14.31 9.13
N ALA A 179 3.69 -14.28 10.40
CA ALA A 179 2.73 -14.03 11.47
C ALA A 179 2.09 -12.64 11.35
N VAL A 180 2.88 -11.60 11.08
CA VAL A 180 2.37 -10.22 10.90
C VAL A 180 1.56 -10.09 9.62
N ALA A 181 1.94 -10.76 8.54
CA ALA A 181 1.20 -10.71 7.27
C ALA A 181 -0.15 -11.44 7.33
N ALA A 182 -0.35 -12.32 8.32
CA ALA A 182 -1.61 -13.05 8.52
C ALA A 182 -2.66 -12.26 9.33
N HIS A 183 -2.32 -11.09 9.87
CA HIS A 183 -3.18 -10.21 10.66
C HIS A 183 -3.49 -8.93 9.92
#